data_b131cf618409dc5a2b6c729aef7a745b
#
_entry.id   b131cf618409dc5a2b6c729aef7a745b
#
_cell.length_a   1.000
_cell.length_b   1.000
_cell.length_c   1.000
_cell.angle_alpha   90.00
_cell.angle_beta   90.00
_cell.angle_gamma   90.00
#
_symmetry.space_group_name_H-M   'P 1'
#
loop_
_entity.id
_entity.type
_entity.pdbx_description
1 polymer ?
#
loop_
_entity_poly.entity_id
_entity_poly.type
_entity_poly.pdbx_seq_one_letter_code
_entity_poly.pdbx_strand_id
1 'polypeptide(L)'
;YGVSKILGGDDKQNQAAGIGSAIGMGVGGPVGGVVGGVIGAVFGGGGGSVICTELYKQNLMSKEDYKIHWDYTINKWNKDELKGYWLWAMPTAKKMKTSKWLTKFWLHIMKYKIQHVKYTLGKTKFTLKGYIYNLLVEQISLLISKLIKNKKIKEVLV
;
A
#
# COMPACT_ATOMS: atom_id res chain seq x y z
N TYR A 1 -9.95 13.09 7.10
CA TYR A 1 -9.24 14.25 7.65
C TYR A 1 -9.35 14.32 9.19
N GLY A 2 -10.57 14.27 9.75
CA GLY A 2 -10.79 14.49 11.18
C GLY A 2 -10.09 13.48 12.09
N VAL A 3 -10.18 12.19 11.79
CA VAL A 3 -9.61 11.13 12.63
C VAL A 3 -8.08 11.19 12.65
N SER A 4 -7.45 11.42 11.50
CA SER A 4 -6.00 11.49 11.39
C SER A 4 -5.44 12.73 12.10
N LYS A 5 -6.17 13.85 12.07
CA LYS A 5 -5.80 15.08 12.74
C LYS A 5 -5.89 14.96 14.27
N ILE A 6 -6.91 14.27 14.76
CA ILE A 6 -7.06 13.96 16.20
C ILE A 6 -5.91 13.09 16.70
N LEU A 7 -5.38 12.21 15.86
CA LEU A 7 -4.26 11.33 16.18
C LEU A 7 -2.88 11.98 15.94
N GLY A 8 -2.82 13.26 15.57
CA GLY A 8 -1.58 13.98 15.34
C GLY A 8 -0.88 13.64 14.02
N GLY A 9 -1.64 13.16 13.02
CA GLY A 9 -1.13 12.92 11.68
C GLY A 9 -0.77 14.23 10.95
N ASP A 10 0.28 14.21 10.15
CA ASP A 10 0.65 15.30 9.27
C ASP A 10 -0.29 15.42 8.05
N ASP A 11 -0.14 16.48 7.24
CA ASP A 11 -1.01 16.72 6.10
C ASP A 11 -0.96 15.59 5.05
N LYS A 12 0.20 14.96 4.87
CA LYS A 12 0.34 13.82 3.96
C LYS A 12 -0.37 12.57 4.48
N GLN A 13 -0.31 12.33 5.78
CA GLN A 13 -1.04 11.23 6.41
C GLN A 13 -2.55 11.46 6.32
N ASN A 14 -3.01 12.69 6.52
CA ASN A 14 -4.41 13.07 6.38
C ASN A 14 -4.90 12.88 4.94
N GLN A 15 -4.08 13.24 3.96
CA GLN A 15 -4.36 13.03 2.54
C GLN A 15 -4.45 11.54 2.22
N ALA A 16 -3.51 10.74 2.72
CA ALA A 16 -3.49 9.30 2.50
C ALA A 16 -4.69 8.59 3.18
N ALA A 17 -5.08 9.02 4.37
CA ALA A 17 -6.29 8.54 5.03
C ALA A 17 -7.55 8.87 4.21
N GLY A 18 -7.61 10.06 3.62
CA GLY A 18 -8.67 10.45 2.69
C GLY A 18 -8.71 9.61 1.43
N ILE A 19 -7.56 9.30 0.83
CA ILE A 19 -7.45 8.41 -0.33
C ILE A 19 -7.90 6.99 0.04
N GLY A 20 -7.47 6.48 1.19
CA GLY A 20 -7.88 5.17 1.68
C GLY A 20 -9.39 5.06 1.87
N SER A 21 -10.02 6.10 2.41
CA SER A 21 -11.47 6.20 2.56
C SER A 21 -12.19 6.18 1.21
N ALA A 22 -11.72 6.99 0.26
CA ALA A 22 -12.31 7.05 -1.09
C ALA A 22 -12.19 5.71 -1.84
N ILE A 23 -11.05 5.04 -1.72
CA ILE A 23 -10.84 3.71 -2.30
C ILE A 23 -11.76 2.68 -1.64
N GLY A 24 -11.85 2.70 -0.31
CA GLY A 24 -12.71 1.80 0.44
C GLY A 24 -14.19 1.95 0.07
N MET A 25 -14.68 3.17 -0.11
CA MET A 25 -16.05 3.44 -0.58
C MET A 25 -16.29 2.90 -1.99
N GLY A 26 -15.28 3.00 -2.86
CA GLY A 26 -15.37 2.47 -4.23
C GLY A 26 -15.41 0.95 -4.31
N VAL A 27 -14.94 0.23 -3.30
CA VAL A 27 -14.88 -1.24 -3.29
C VAL A 27 -15.97 -1.87 -2.42
N GLY A 28 -16.25 -1.28 -1.27
CA GLY A 28 -17.14 -1.84 -0.25
C GLY A 28 -18.30 -0.93 0.16
N GLY A 29 -18.57 0.16 -0.60
CA GLY A 29 -19.59 1.14 -0.25
C GLY A 29 -19.24 1.96 1.00
N PRO A 30 -20.23 2.56 1.71
CA PRO A 30 -20.01 3.42 2.87
C PRO A 30 -19.20 2.73 4.00
N VAL A 31 -19.49 1.46 4.25
CA VAL A 31 -18.78 0.66 5.27
C VAL A 31 -17.32 0.46 4.88
N GLY A 32 -17.06 0.16 3.59
CA GLY A 32 -15.70 0.03 3.07
C GLY A 32 -14.91 1.34 3.13
N GLY A 33 -15.57 2.49 2.95
CA GLY A 33 -14.98 3.81 3.10
C GLY A 33 -14.52 4.12 4.52
N VAL A 34 -15.35 3.80 5.50
CA VAL A 34 -15.01 3.97 6.92
C VAL A 34 -13.84 3.06 7.30
N VAL A 35 -13.92 1.78 6.93
CA VAL A 35 -12.83 0.82 7.21
C VAL A 35 -11.54 1.25 6.52
N GLY A 36 -11.61 1.67 5.25
CA GLY A 36 -10.45 2.15 4.50
C GLY A 36 -9.81 3.39 5.13
N GLY A 37 -10.63 4.35 5.58
CA GLY A 37 -10.17 5.56 6.25
C GLY A 37 -9.53 5.28 7.61
N VAL A 38 -10.16 4.45 8.42
CA VAL A 38 -9.62 4.03 9.73
C VAL A 38 -8.33 3.23 9.55
N ILE A 39 -8.30 2.29 8.61
CA ILE A 39 -7.09 1.53 8.30
C ILE A 39 -5.99 2.49 7.83
N GLY A 40 -6.28 3.42 6.94
CA GLY A 40 -5.35 4.44 6.48
C GLY A 40 -4.76 5.25 7.64
N ALA A 41 -5.59 5.69 8.59
CA ALA A 41 -5.15 6.43 9.76
C ALA A 41 -4.37 5.56 10.77
N VAL A 42 -4.92 4.39 11.10
CA VAL A 42 -4.30 3.46 12.08
C VAL A 42 -2.99 2.89 11.57
N PHE A 43 -2.89 2.64 10.27
CA PHE A 43 -1.65 2.16 9.65
C PHE A 43 -0.65 3.28 9.29
N GLY A 44 -0.85 4.50 9.81
CA GLY A 44 0.10 5.60 9.63
C GLY A 44 -0.02 6.29 8.27
N GLY A 45 -1.23 6.39 7.77
CA GLY A 45 -1.54 7.22 6.62
C GLY A 45 -1.43 6.52 5.28
N GLY A 46 -1.64 5.24 5.25
CA GLY A 46 -1.21 4.68 4.04
C GLY A 46 -2.17 4.04 3.09
N GLY A 47 -2.78 4.76 2.19
CA GLY A 47 -3.29 4.17 0.95
C GLY A 47 -2.24 3.39 0.14
N GLY A 48 -0.96 3.62 0.37
CA GLY A 48 0.09 3.07 -0.50
C GLY A 48 1.07 2.08 0.12
N SER A 49 1.07 1.88 1.42
CA SER A 49 2.17 1.16 2.09
C SER A 49 1.75 0.13 3.13
N VAL A 50 0.63 -0.57 2.91
CA VAL A 50 0.04 -1.48 3.90
C VAL A 50 1.02 -2.55 4.39
N ILE A 51 1.75 -3.22 3.50
CA ILE A 51 2.73 -4.25 3.87
C ILE A 51 3.92 -3.64 4.60
N CYS A 52 4.44 -2.51 4.11
CA CYS A 52 5.55 -1.80 4.79
C CYS A 52 5.13 -1.30 6.17
N THR A 53 3.89 -0.86 6.32
CA THR A 53 3.35 -0.44 7.62
C THR A 53 3.31 -1.59 8.61
N GLU A 54 2.91 -2.78 8.18
CA GLU A 54 2.92 -3.97 9.04
C GLU A 54 4.35 -4.38 9.43
N LEU A 55 5.29 -4.35 8.48
CA LEU A 55 6.71 -4.62 8.76
C LEU A 55 7.31 -3.58 9.73
N TYR A 56 6.97 -2.31 9.56
CA TYR A 56 7.41 -1.24 10.46
C TYR A 56 6.84 -1.43 11.87
N LYS A 57 5.56 -1.78 12.01
CA LYS A 57 4.93 -2.07 13.32
C LYS A 57 5.57 -3.26 14.04
N GLN A 58 6.05 -4.23 13.29
CA GLN A 58 6.79 -5.38 13.83
C GLN A 58 8.27 -5.08 14.10
N ASN A 59 8.73 -3.83 13.97
CA ASN A 59 10.12 -3.40 14.09
C ASN A 59 11.10 -4.10 13.13
N LEU A 60 10.60 -4.53 11.96
CA LEU A 60 11.39 -5.22 10.93
C LEU A 60 11.83 -4.28 9.79
N MET A 61 11.39 -3.03 9.83
CA MET A 61 11.71 -2.00 8.84
C MET A 61 12.07 -0.70 9.54
N SER A 62 13.10 0.00 9.05
CA SER A 62 13.47 1.31 9.57
C SER A 62 12.44 2.39 9.23
N LYS A 63 12.37 3.44 10.04
CA LYS A 63 11.50 4.60 9.77
C LYS A 63 11.86 5.28 8.45
N GLU A 64 13.15 5.32 8.12
CA GLU A 64 13.63 5.90 6.87
C GLU A 64 13.13 5.10 5.65
N ASP A 65 13.29 3.79 5.66
CA ASP A 65 12.84 2.90 4.58
C ASP A 65 11.33 2.94 4.41
N TYR A 66 10.59 2.95 5.51
CA TYR A 66 9.15 3.12 5.51
C TYR A 66 8.73 4.42 4.84
N LYS A 67 9.35 5.54 5.24
CA LYS A 67 9.03 6.86 4.69
C LYS A 67 9.39 6.97 3.20
N ILE A 68 10.54 6.48 2.80
CA ILE A 68 10.98 6.47 1.39
C ILE A 68 9.98 5.70 0.52
N HIS A 69 9.58 4.51 0.96
CA HIS A 69 8.61 3.70 0.21
C HIS A 69 7.22 4.33 0.19
N TRP A 70 6.80 4.92 1.29
CA TRP A 70 5.52 5.60 1.41
C TRP A 70 5.43 6.81 0.46
N ASP A 71 6.44 7.68 0.48
CA ASP A 71 6.54 8.85 -0.42
C ASP A 71 6.56 8.41 -1.89
N TYR A 72 7.32 7.37 -2.23
CA TYR A 72 7.35 6.80 -3.57
C TYR A 72 5.97 6.33 -4.04
N THR A 73 5.28 5.57 -3.20
CA THR A 73 3.98 4.99 -3.56
C THR A 73 2.92 6.07 -3.76
N ILE A 74 2.83 7.05 -2.87
CA ILE A 74 1.87 8.16 -2.97
C ILE A 74 2.13 9.06 -4.19
N ASN A 75 3.39 9.29 -4.52
CA ASN A 75 3.73 10.22 -5.61
C ASN A 75 3.74 9.56 -6.99
N LYS A 76 3.99 8.26 -7.07
CA LYS A 76 4.18 7.56 -8.35
C LYS A 76 2.98 6.71 -8.78
N TRP A 77 2.27 6.12 -7.83
CA TRP A 77 1.16 5.24 -8.15
C TRP A 77 -0.13 6.01 -8.40
N ASN A 78 -0.84 5.64 -9.45
CA ASN A 78 -2.16 6.18 -9.73
C ASN A 78 -3.25 5.52 -8.86
N LYS A 79 -4.46 6.05 -8.91
CA LYS A 79 -5.59 5.54 -8.11
C LYS A 79 -5.94 4.07 -8.39
N ASP A 80 -5.78 3.63 -9.63
CA ASP A 80 -6.10 2.25 -10.02
C ASP A 80 -5.05 1.28 -9.47
N GLU A 81 -3.77 1.64 -9.52
CA GLU A 81 -2.68 0.86 -8.90
C GLU A 81 -2.86 0.75 -7.39
N LEU A 82 -3.15 1.86 -6.72
CA LEU A 82 -3.41 1.89 -5.28
C LEU A 82 -4.59 1.00 -4.90
N LYS A 83 -5.68 1.05 -5.66
CA LYS A 83 -6.86 0.24 -5.44
C LYS A 83 -6.58 -1.26 -5.61
N GLY A 84 -5.89 -1.62 -6.68
CA GLY A 84 -5.47 -2.99 -6.91
C GLY A 84 -4.53 -3.50 -5.81
N TYR A 85 -3.58 -2.68 -5.38
CA TYR A 85 -2.67 -2.98 -4.28
C TYR A 85 -3.42 -3.24 -2.96
N TRP A 86 -4.34 -2.38 -2.58
CA TRP A 86 -5.09 -2.51 -1.33
C TRP A 86 -5.87 -3.80 -1.23
N LEU A 87 -6.45 -4.25 -2.33
CA LEU A 87 -7.28 -5.44 -2.35
C LEU A 87 -6.52 -6.72 -1.98
N TRP A 88 -5.25 -6.82 -2.34
CA TRP A 88 -4.45 -7.98 -1.96
C TRP A 88 -3.54 -7.73 -0.76
N ALA A 89 -3.06 -6.50 -0.58
CA ALA A 89 -2.12 -6.16 0.49
C ALA A 89 -2.78 -6.15 1.87
N MET A 90 -4.04 -5.71 1.99
CA MET A 90 -4.75 -5.70 3.28
C MET A 90 -4.94 -7.09 3.88
N PRO A 91 -5.51 -8.09 3.19
CA PRO A 91 -5.62 -9.44 3.73
C PRO A 91 -4.24 -10.06 3.98
N THR A 92 -3.25 -9.74 3.16
CA THR A 92 -1.87 -10.19 3.33
C THR A 92 -1.27 -9.64 4.63
N ALA A 93 -1.34 -8.34 4.88
CA ALA A 93 -0.87 -7.72 6.10
C ALA A 93 -1.58 -8.24 7.35
N LYS A 94 -2.88 -8.52 7.25
CA LYS A 94 -3.62 -9.17 8.33
C LYS A 94 -3.06 -10.56 8.67
N LYS A 95 -2.73 -11.36 7.67
CA LYS A 95 -2.12 -12.68 7.86
C LYS A 95 -0.68 -12.60 8.38
N MET A 96 0.07 -11.57 8.04
CA MET A 96 1.44 -11.36 8.53
C MET A 96 1.51 -11.24 10.06
N LYS A 97 0.46 -10.75 10.71
CA LYS A 97 0.39 -10.66 12.19
C LYS A 97 0.52 -12.02 12.89
N THR A 98 0.08 -13.08 12.25
CA THR A 98 0.08 -14.44 12.81
C THR A 98 1.05 -15.39 12.12
N SER A 99 1.52 -15.07 10.91
CA SER A 99 2.38 -15.93 10.11
C SER A 99 3.81 -15.37 10.00
N LYS A 100 4.72 -15.91 10.80
CA LYS A 100 6.15 -15.56 10.76
C LYS A 100 6.79 -15.83 9.39
N TRP A 101 6.38 -16.90 8.71
CA TRP A 101 6.88 -17.23 7.38
C TRP A 101 6.47 -16.16 6.35
N LEU A 102 5.19 -15.77 6.35
CA LEU A 102 4.67 -14.75 5.44
C LEU A 102 5.33 -13.39 5.69
N THR A 103 5.56 -13.05 6.94
CA THR A 103 6.28 -11.83 7.34
C THR A 103 7.71 -11.84 6.80
N LYS A 104 8.45 -12.94 6.95
CA LYS A 104 9.81 -13.08 6.41
C LYS A 104 9.85 -13.00 4.88
N PHE A 105 8.88 -13.62 4.22
CA PHE A 105 8.73 -13.56 2.77
C PHE A 105 8.56 -12.12 2.26
N TRP A 106 7.63 -11.38 2.85
CA TRP A 106 7.39 -10.00 2.48
C TRP A 106 8.51 -9.06 2.90
N LEU A 107 9.17 -9.31 4.03
CA LEU A 107 10.37 -8.57 4.42
C LEU A 107 11.47 -8.70 3.36
N HIS A 108 11.68 -9.90 2.85
CA HIS A 108 12.66 -10.15 1.78
C HIS A 108 12.30 -9.36 0.50
N ILE A 109 11.07 -9.46 0.03
CA ILE A 109 10.62 -8.73 -1.16
C ILE A 109 10.75 -7.23 -0.97
N MET A 110 10.25 -6.69 0.14
CA MET A 110 10.23 -5.25 0.40
C MET A 110 11.64 -4.68 0.59
N LYS A 111 12.56 -5.40 1.19
CA LYS A 111 13.96 -4.98 1.30
C LYS A 111 14.57 -4.65 -0.07
N TYR A 112 14.41 -5.53 -1.04
CA TYR A 112 14.95 -5.30 -2.39
C TYR A 112 14.13 -4.27 -3.19
N LYS A 113 12.81 -4.27 -3.03
CA LYS A 113 11.96 -3.26 -3.65
C LYS A 113 12.33 -1.85 -3.16
N ILE A 114 12.54 -1.64 -1.88
CA ILE A 114 12.97 -0.36 -1.31
C ILE A 114 14.37 0.01 -1.80
N GLN A 115 15.26 -0.94 -1.95
CA GLN A 115 16.58 -0.70 -2.55
C GLN A 115 16.44 -0.16 -3.99
N HIS A 116 15.51 -0.69 -4.78
CA HIS A 116 15.22 -0.15 -6.11
C HIS A 116 14.64 1.26 -6.03
N VAL A 117 13.72 1.54 -5.10
CA VAL A 117 13.20 2.90 -4.88
C VAL A 117 14.33 3.86 -4.50
N LYS A 118 15.24 3.47 -3.61
CA LYS A 118 16.44 4.26 -3.26
C LYS A 118 17.34 4.50 -4.47
N TYR A 119 17.47 3.52 -5.36
CA TYR A 119 18.21 3.69 -6.62
C TYR A 119 17.56 4.77 -7.50
N THR A 120 16.24 4.77 -7.67
CA THR A 120 15.55 5.82 -8.46
C THR A 120 15.71 7.22 -7.88
N LEU A 121 16.02 7.32 -6.59
CA LEU A 121 16.34 8.57 -5.89
C LEU A 121 17.85 8.90 -5.87
N GLY A 122 18.68 8.12 -6.58
CA GLY A 122 20.12 8.31 -6.63
C GLY A 122 20.88 7.95 -5.34
N LYS A 123 20.24 7.24 -4.40
CA LYS A 123 20.81 6.94 -3.08
C LYS A 123 21.57 5.61 -3.00
N THR A 124 21.34 4.67 -3.93
CA THR A 124 21.98 3.35 -3.96
C THR A 124 22.27 2.90 -5.37
N LYS A 125 23.01 1.78 -5.51
CA LYS A 125 23.29 1.17 -6.81
C LYS A 125 22.09 0.35 -7.30
N PHE A 126 21.98 0.23 -8.63
CA PHE A 126 20.99 -0.64 -9.28
C PHE A 126 21.14 -2.10 -8.84
N THR A 127 20.01 -2.76 -8.60
CA THR A 127 19.95 -4.21 -8.41
C THR A 127 18.83 -4.80 -9.26
N LEU A 128 19.15 -5.82 -10.05
CA LEU A 128 18.17 -6.51 -10.89
C LEU A 128 17.03 -7.11 -10.05
N LYS A 129 17.37 -7.65 -8.90
CA LYS A 129 16.39 -8.23 -7.95
C LYS A 129 15.40 -7.19 -7.44
N GLY A 130 15.88 -6.01 -7.08
CA GLY A 130 15.03 -4.89 -6.66
C GLY A 130 14.11 -4.42 -7.78
N TYR A 131 14.62 -4.30 -8.97
CA TYR A 131 13.83 -3.95 -10.16
C TYR A 131 12.70 -4.97 -10.42
N ILE A 132 13.03 -6.27 -10.43
CA ILE A 132 12.05 -7.35 -10.66
C ILE A 132 10.95 -7.33 -9.59
N TYR A 133 11.30 -7.22 -8.30
CA TYR A 133 10.30 -7.20 -7.22
C TYR A 133 9.44 -5.94 -7.26
N ASN A 134 10.01 -4.79 -7.60
CA ASN A 134 9.24 -3.58 -7.80
C ASN A 134 8.23 -3.74 -8.94
N LEU A 135 8.69 -4.24 -10.09
CA LEU A 135 7.85 -4.49 -11.26
C LEU A 135 6.73 -5.50 -10.96
N LEU A 136 7.03 -6.61 -10.30
CA LEU A 136 6.02 -7.63 -9.94
C LEU A 136 4.92 -7.06 -9.07
N VAL A 137 5.25 -6.31 -8.02
CA VAL A 137 4.26 -5.71 -7.11
C VAL A 137 3.37 -4.71 -7.85
N GLU A 138 3.96 -3.87 -8.72
CA GLU A 138 3.22 -2.91 -9.52
C GLU A 138 2.31 -3.61 -10.54
N GLN A 139 2.80 -4.60 -11.27
CA GLN A 139 2.02 -5.31 -12.29
C GLN A 139 0.88 -6.15 -11.71
N ILE A 140 1.10 -6.82 -10.59
CA ILE A 140 0.04 -7.55 -9.88
C ILE A 140 -1.07 -6.58 -9.44
N SER A 141 -0.70 -5.43 -8.90
CA SER A 141 -1.66 -4.42 -8.46
C SER A 141 -2.49 -3.85 -9.61
N LEU A 142 -1.87 -3.57 -10.76
CA LEU A 142 -2.55 -3.14 -11.98
C LEU A 142 -3.47 -4.22 -12.55
N LEU A 143 -3.01 -5.48 -12.58
CA LEU A 143 -3.79 -6.60 -13.09
C LEU A 143 -5.07 -6.80 -12.27
N ILE A 144 -4.96 -6.79 -10.95
CA ILE A 144 -6.10 -6.91 -10.04
C ILE A 144 -7.08 -5.74 -10.26
N SER A 145 -6.58 -4.52 -10.40
CA SER A 145 -7.40 -3.34 -10.69
C SER A 145 -8.20 -3.50 -11.98
N LYS A 146 -7.56 -3.96 -13.06
CA LYS A 146 -8.21 -4.21 -14.36
C LYS A 146 -9.28 -5.30 -14.29
N LEU A 147 -9.01 -6.40 -13.59
CA LEU A 147 -9.97 -7.50 -13.42
C LEU A 147 -11.25 -7.03 -12.70
N ILE A 148 -11.12 -6.18 -11.68
CA ILE A 148 -12.26 -5.64 -10.96
C ILE A 148 -13.07 -4.69 -11.84
N LYS A 149 -12.38 -3.82 -12.58
CA LYS A 149 -13.02 -2.89 -13.50
C LYS A 149 -13.85 -3.63 -14.56
N ASN A 150 -13.29 -4.69 -15.12
CA ASN A 150 -13.96 -5.53 -16.11
C ASN A 150 -15.18 -6.28 -15.52
N LYS A 151 -15.09 -6.76 -14.26
CA LYS A 151 -16.20 -7.41 -13.58
C LYS A 151 -17.37 -6.43 -13.36
N LYS A 152 -17.10 -5.23 -12.89
CA LYS A 152 -18.12 -4.19 -12.70
C LYS A 152 -18.80 -3.79 -14.01
N ILE A 153 -18.07 -3.71 -15.12
CA ILE A 153 -18.63 -3.41 -16.43
C ILE A 153 -19.61 -4.52 -16.87
N LYS A 154 -19.24 -5.79 -16.64
CA LYS A 154 -20.13 -6.92 -16.96
C LYS A 154 -21.40 -6.93 -16.12
N GLU A 155 -21.31 -6.59 -14.82
CA GLU A 155 -22.49 -6.51 -13.94
C GLU A 155 -23.44 -5.37 -14.29
N VAL A 156 -22.98 -4.32 -14.96
CA VAL A 156 -23.82 -3.18 -15.43
C VAL A 156 -24.46 -3.46 -16.79
N LEU A 157 -23.89 -4.38 -17.59
CA LEU A 157 -24.37 -4.73 -18.93
C LEU A 157 -25.33 -5.94 -18.95
N VAL A 158 -25.60 -6.55 -17.81
CA VAL A 158 -26.57 -7.63 -17.60
C VAL A 158 -27.76 -7.12 -16.83
#